data_e6c58971904e485618fd2d519bb200b1
#
_entry.id   e6c58971904e485618fd2d519bb200b1
#
_cell.length_a   1.000
_cell.length_b   1.000
_cell.length_c   1.000
_cell.angle_alpha   90.00
_cell.angle_beta   90.00
_cell.angle_gamma   90.00
#
_symmetry.space_group_name_H-M   'P 1'
#
loop_
_entity.id
_entity.type
_entity.pdbx_description
1 polymer ?
#
loop_
_entity_poly.entity_id
_entity_poly.type
_entity_poly.pdbx_seq_one_letter_code
_entity_poly.pdbx_strand_id
1 'polypeptide(L)'
;MRLGHISDFHLRYHLAGTSTVLARKSRDMPEKINLAIKRFREEKVDCVVVTGDIVDHPFEDMNIPEYLEKGEADLLLVRDLLDQLDCPVFVVYGNHDHPLLFRRVFSLREESSIVGDFRIHCFYDEEGRNNTPERVGGELERFFEATSNSDEYSQIHIQHYLLYPEKNDGYPHTYLNSTSLIKSASSFGKVTLALSGHFHPGENLVQYQGIYFAVAPAFCEPPHPFRIYDLSRPIIQTQHLNLS
;
A
#
# COMPACT_ATOMS: atom_id res chain seq x y z
N MET A 1 4.38 17.11 8.05
CA MET A 1 3.80 16.43 6.87
C MET A 1 2.56 15.64 7.29
N ARG A 2 1.48 15.76 6.52
CA ARG A 2 0.25 14.97 6.69
C ARG A 2 0.17 13.94 5.54
N LEU A 3 0.13 12.67 5.85
CA LEU A 3 0.15 11.58 4.90
C LEU A 3 -1.18 10.82 4.92
N GLY A 4 -1.88 10.74 3.79
CA GLY A 4 -3.07 9.90 3.60
C GLY A 4 -2.67 8.46 3.29
N HIS A 5 -3.33 7.46 3.90
CA HIS A 5 -3.07 6.04 3.68
C HIS A 5 -4.37 5.29 3.44
N ILE A 6 -4.46 4.63 2.30
CA ILE A 6 -5.60 3.84 1.85
C ILE A 6 -5.09 2.56 1.17
N SER A 7 -5.82 1.47 1.22
CA SER A 7 -5.35 0.17 0.73
C SER A 7 -6.49 -0.75 0.32
N ASP A 8 -6.17 -1.79 -0.44
CA ASP A 8 -7.05 -2.93 -0.68
C ASP A 8 -8.40 -2.50 -1.28
N PHE A 9 -8.34 -1.90 -2.48
CA PHE A 9 -9.53 -1.50 -3.22
C PHE A 9 -10.26 -2.70 -3.80
N HIS A 10 -9.52 -3.74 -4.24
CA HIS A 10 -10.08 -4.90 -4.90
C HIS A 10 -11.14 -4.53 -5.94
N LEU A 11 -10.83 -3.50 -6.74
CA LEU A 11 -11.76 -2.98 -7.74
C LEU A 11 -12.02 -4.01 -8.84
N ARG A 12 -13.28 -4.13 -9.24
CA ARG A 12 -13.74 -4.81 -10.45
C ARG A 12 -14.78 -3.94 -11.11
N TYR A 13 -14.39 -3.13 -12.07
CA TYR A 13 -15.32 -2.32 -12.86
C TYR A 13 -15.47 -2.87 -14.27
N HIS A 14 -14.38 -3.11 -14.97
CA HIS A 14 -14.34 -3.76 -16.28
C HIS A 14 -14.21 -5.28 -16.18
N LEU A 15 -13.46 -5.77 -15.20
CA LEU A 15 -13.41 -7.19 -14.88
C LEU A 15 -14.80 -7.72 -14.54
N ALA A 16 -15.15 -8.89 -15.10
CA ALA A 16 -16.45 -9.51 -14.91
C ALA A 16 -16.65 -10.00 -13.46
N GLY A 17 -17.93 -10.12 -13.06
CA GLY A 17 -18.32 -10.66 -11.76
C GLY A 17 -18.09 -9.68 -10.60
N THR A 18 -18.11 -10.22 -9.40
CA THR A 18 -17.82 -9.53 -8.13
C THR A 18 -16.80 -10.37 -7.37
N SER A 19 -16.20 -9.82 -6.31
CA SER A 19 -15.36 -10.60 -5.42
C SER A 19 -16.12 -11.80 -4.83
N THR A 20 -15.45 -12.91 -4.63
CA THR A 20 -15.98 -14.07 -3.89
C THR A 20 -16.20 -13.77 -2.41
N VAL A 21 -15.52 -12.75 -1.89
CA VAL A 21 -15.70 -12.25 -0.51
C VAL A 21 -16.82 -11.21 -0.51
N LEU A 22 -17.97 -11.55 0.06
CA LEU A 22 -19.19 -10.70 0.05
C LEU A 22 -19.00 -9.33 0.71
N ALA A 23 -18.07 -9.19 1.63
CA ALA A 23 -17.75 -7.92 2.28
C ALA A 23 -17.11 -6.92 1.30
N ARG A 24 -16.35 -7.39 0.31
CA ARG A 24 -15.67 -6.56 -0.69
C ARG A 24 -16.69 -5.95 -1.66
N LYS A 25 -16.82 -4.64 -1.65
CA LYS A 25 -17.73 -3.90 -2.54
C LYS A 25 -17.03 -3.46 -3.82
N SER A 26 -16.42 -4.42 -4.52
CA SER A 26 -15.53 -4.22 -5.68
C SER A 26 -16.11 -3.32 -6.78
N ARG A 27 -17.44 -3.38 -7.00
CA ARG A 27 -18.16 -2.57 -8.01
C ARG A 27 -18.37 -1.12 -7.61
N ASP A 28 -18.39 -0.84 -6.31
CA ASP A 28 -18.68 0.49 -5.78
C ASP A 28 -17.40 1.34 -5.67
N MET A 29 -16.22 0.72 -5.87
CA MET A 29 -14.92 1.35 -5.64
C MET A 29 -14.66 2.64 -6.43
N PRO A 30 -15.06 2.80 -7.69
CA PRO A 30 -14.86 4.07 -8.39
C PRO A 30 -15.51 5.26 -7.67
N GLU A 31 -16.73 5.08 -7.16
CA GLU A 31 -17.43 6.10 -6.38
C GLU A 31 -16.75 6.32 -5.02
N LYS A 32 -16.43 5.24 -4.32
CA LYS A 32 -15.81 5.31 -2.99
C LYS A 32 -14.42 5.95 -3.03
N ILE A 33 -13.60 5.63 -4.04
CA ILE A 33 -12.30 6.26 -4.25
C ILE A 33 -12.46 7.78 -4.48
N ASN A 34 -13.42 8.20 -5.29
CA ASN A 34 -13.72 9.62 -5.49
C ASN A 34 -14.09 10.34 -4.18
N LEU A 35 -14.87 9.68 -3.32
CA LEU A 35 -15.22 10.25 -2.01
C LEU A 35 -13.99 10.35 -1.09
N ALA A 36 -13.12 9.34 -1.09
CA ALA A 36 -11.87 9.38 -0.33
C ALA A 36 -10.93 10.48 -0.83
N ILE A 37 -10.79 10.66 -2.15
CA ILE A 37 -10.02 11.75 -2.78
C ILE A 37 -10.52 13.11 -2.31
N LYS A 38 -11.85 13.32 -2.34
CA LYS A 38 -12.46 14.56 -1.83
C LYS A 38 -12.09 14.78 -0.36
N ARG A 39 -12.14 13.73 0.45
CA ARG A 39 -11.79 13.81 1.86
C ARG A 39 -10.31 14.12 2.08
N PHE A 40 -9.38 13.52 1.32
CA PHE A 40 -7.96 13.85 1.38
C PHE A 40 -7.68 15.32 1.02
N ARG A 41 -8.39 15.88 0.05
CA ARG A 41 -8.30 17.30 -0.30
C ARG A 41 -8.79 18.20 0.84
N GLU A 42 -9.95 17.87 1.45
CA GLU A 42 -10.48 18.60 2.60
C GLU A 42 -9.51 18.61 3.79
N GLU A 43 -8.86 17.48 4.02
CA GLU A 43 -7.86 17.29 5.08
C GLU A 43 -6.48 17.88 4.72
N LYS A 44 -6.29 18.33 3.49
CA LYS A 44 -5.05 18.96 2.98
C LYS A 44 -3.83 18.08 3.23
N VAL A 45 -3.88 16.82 2.80
CA VAL A 45 -2.75 15.92 2.91
C VAL A 45 -1.63 16.33 1.94
N ASP A 46 -0.38 16.18 2.38
CA ASP A 46 0.81 16.52 1.58
C ASP A 46 1.16 15.42 0.57
N CYS A 47 0.73 14.19 0.84
CA CYS A 47 0.84 13.06 -0.08
C CYS A 47 -0.17 11.95 0.30
N VAL A 48 -0.42 11.04 -0.64
CA VAL A 48 -1.26 9.85 -0.43
C VAL A 48 -0.48 8.60 -0.77
N VAL A 49 -0.69 7.55 0.02
CA VAL A 49 -0.09 6.22 -0.14
C VAL A 49 -1.20 5.20 -0.35
N VAL A 50 -1.03 4.35 -1.38
CA VAL A 50 -1.90 3.21 -1.69
C VAL A 50 -1.07 1.94 -1.58
N THR A 51 -1.39 1.09 -0.60
CA THR A 51 -0.55 -0.07 -0.25
C THR A 51 -0.98 -1.38 -0.89
N GLY A 52 -1.46 -1.34 -2.14
CA GLY A 52 -1.68 -2.52 -2.99
C GLY A 52 -3.10 -3.03 -3.02
N ASP A 53 -3.28 -4.16 -3.70
CA ASP A 53 -4.56 -4.80 -3.99
C ASP A 53 -5.56 -3.81 -4.62
N ILE A 54 -5.12 -3.19 -5.70
CA ILE A 54 -5.86 -2.16 -6.43
C ILE A 54 -7.01 -2.78 -7.20
N VAL A 55 -6.70 -3.89 -7.92
CA VAL A 55 -7.65 -4.64 -8.74
C VAL A 55 -7.77 -6.06 -8.21
N ASP A 56 -8.96 -6.62 -8.22
CA ASP A 56 -9.21 -7.99 -7.79
C ASP A 56 -9.18 -8.93 -9.02
N HIS A 57 -7.99 -9.21 -9.55
CA HIS A 57 -7.82 -10.18 -10.63
C HIS A 57 -8.19 -11.60 -10.15
N PRO A 58 -8.86 -12.40 -10.99
CA PRO A 58 -9.05 -13.81 -10.69
C PRO A 58 -7.71 -14.55 -10.75
N PHE A 59 -7.23 -15.10 -9.64
CA PHE A 59 -5.91 -15.75 -9.55
C PHE A 59 -5.70 -16.86 -10.60
N GLU A 60 -6.70 -17.72 -10.81
CA GLU A 60 -6.63 -18.85 -11.74
C GLU A 60 -6.56 -18.40 -13.21
N ASP A 61 -7.06 -17.21 -13.50
CA ASP A 61 -7.28 -16.69 -14.84
C ASP A 61 -6.49 -15.41 -15.14
N MET A 62 -5.56 -15.04 -14.26
CA MET A 62 -4.88 -13.73 -14.31
C MET A 62 -4.21 -13.44 -15.67
N ASN A 63 -3.75 -14.47 -16.38
CA ASN A 63 -3.07 -14.36 -17.68
C ASN A 63 -3.97 -14.57 -18.90
N ILE A 64 -5.28 -14.75 -18.74
CA ILE A 64 -6.20 -14.86 -19.87
C ILE A 64 -6.28 -13.48 -20.56
N PRO A 65 -6.17 -13.40 -21.92
CA PRO A 65 -6.14 -12.12 -22.64
C PRO A 65 -7.29 -11.18 -22.30
N GLU A 66 -8.51 -11.70 -22.15
CA GLU A 66 -9.67 -10.90 -21.77
C GLU A 66 -9.53 -10.28 -20.38
N TYR A 67 -8.96 -11.01 -19.41
CA TYR A 67 -8.73 -10.49 -18.06
C TYR A 67 -7.55 -9.54 -18.01
N LEU A 68 -6.52 -9.72 -18.85
CA LEU A 68 -5.42 -8.77 -18.98
C LEU A 68 -5.93 -7.42 -19.49
N GLU A 69 -6.73 -7.41 -20.57
CA GLU A 69 -7.31 -6.18 -21.15
C GLU A 69 -8.20 -5.46 -20.12
N LYS A 70 -9.13 -6.17 -19.50
CA LYS A 70 -10.06 -5.60 -18.52
C LYS A 70 -9.38 -5.17 -17.23
N GLY A 71 -8.39 -5.93 -16.76
CA GLY A 71 -7.60 -5.58 -15.59
C GLY A 71 -6.73 -4.35 -15.82
N GLU A 72 -6.14 -4.20 -17.03
CA GLU A 72 -5.43 -2.97 -17.40
C GLU A 72 -6.39 -1.78 -17.41
N ALA A 73 -7.61 -1.95 -17.96
CA ALA A 73 -8.62 -0.90 -17.93
C ALA A 73 -9.05 -0.51 -16.51
N ASP A 74 -9.12 -1.46 -15.58
CA ASP A 74 -9.42 -1.21 -14.17
C ASP A 74 -8.25 -0.48 -13.47
N LEU A 75 -6.99 -0.86 -13.74
CA LEU A 75 -5.82 -0.14 -13.24
C LEU A 75 -5.75 1.30 -13.77
N LEU A 76 -6.03 1.50 -15.05
CA LEU A 76 -6.11 2.82 -15.68
C LEU A 76 -7.18 3.68 -15.02
N LEU A 77 -8.37 3.11 -14.76
CA LEU A 77 -9.45 3.80 -14.07
C LEU A 77 -9.00 4.29 -12.68
N VAL A 78 -8.34 3.43 -11.90
CA VAL A 78 -7.85 3.84 -10.58
C VAL A 78 -6.76 4.90 -10.70
N ARG A 79 -5.83 4.77 -11.64
CA ARG A 79 -4.81 5.80 -11.89
C ARG A 79 -5.45 7.15 -12.20
N ASP A 80 -6.43 7.18 -13.11
CA ASP A 80 -7.10 8.42 -13.53
C ASP A 80 -7.91 9.06 -12.38
N LEU A 81 -8.43 8.24 -11.46
CA LEU A 81 -9.04 8.72 -10.22
C LEU A 81 -7.98 9.33 -9.30
N LEU A 82 -6.89 8.63 -9.02
CA LEU A 82 -5.82 9.08 -8.13
C LEU A 82 -5.10 10.32 -8.66
N ASP A 83 -4.97 10.47 -9.98
CA ASP A 83 -4.37 11.64 -10.64
C ASP A 83 -5.20 12.93 -10.46
N GLN A 84 -6.42 12.84 -9.91
CA GLN A 84 -7.19 14.01 -9.49
C GLN A 84 -6.68 14.62 -8.19
N LEU A 85 -5.84 13.95 -7.41
CA LEU A 85 -5.23 14.52 -6.21
C LEU A 85 -4.21 15.59 -6.58
N ASP A 86 -4.21 16.70 -5.84
CA ASP A 86 -3.29 17.83 -6.03
C ASP A 86 -1.94 17.62 -5.32
N CYS A 87 -1.65 16.40 -4.87
CA CYS A 87 -0.43 16.04 -4.16
C CYS A 87 0.17 14.74 -4.72
N PRO A 88 1.46 14.45 -4.45
CA PRO A 88 2.09 13.19 -4.84
C PRO A 88 1.32 11.97 -4.32
N VAL A 89 1.19 10.95 -5.17
CA VAL A 89 0.57 9.67 -4.80
C VAL A 89 1.59 8.55 -5.02
N PHE A 90 1.80 7.73 -4.00
CA PHE A 90 2.69 6.58 -4.03
C PHE A 90 1.86 5.31 -4.00
N VAL A 91 2.08 4.45 -4.98
CA VAL A 91 1.27 3.24 -5.16
C VAL A 91 2.18 2.04 -5.28
N VAL A 92 1.90 1.00 -4.51
CA VAL A 92 2.51 -0.33 -4.69
C VAL A 92 1.43 -1.33 -5.10
N TYR A 93 1.82 -2.45 -5.72
CA TYR A 93 0.88 -3.52 -6.00
C TYR A 93 0.78 -4.51 -4.83
N GLY A 94 -0.29 -5.29 -4.80
CA GLY A 94 -0.49 -6.41 -3.90
C GLY A 94 -0.62 -7.73 -4.66
N ASN A 95 -0.93 -8.81 -3.95
CA ASN A 95 -1.03 -10.16 -4.54
C ASN A 95 -2.23 -10.33 -5.49
N HIS A 96 -3.26 -9.50 -5.37
CA HIS A 96 -4.38 -9.49 -6.31
C HIS A 96 -4.11 -8.69 -7.59
N ASP A 97 -3.06 -7.89 -7.63
CA ASP A 97 -2.70 -7.11 -8.82
C ASP A 97 -1.82 -7.92 -9.77
N HIS A 98 -1.99 -7.72 -11.07
CA HIS A 98 -1.09 -8.30 -12.07
C HIS A 98 0.19 -7.45 -12.17
N PRO A 99 1.39 -7.92 -11.75
CA PRO A 99 2.58 -7.07 -11.61
C PRO A 99 3.00 -6.38 -12.91
N LEU A 100 2.90 -7.08 -14.07
CA LEU A 100 3.30 -6.49 -15.36
C LEU A 100 2.33 -5.40 -15.83
N LEU A 101 1.03 -5.58 -15.62
CA LEU A 101 0.04 -4.55 -15.95
C LEU A 101 0.19 -3.34 -15.02
N PHE A 102 0.37 -3.60 -13.72
CA PHE A 102 0.63 -2.54 -12.75
C PHE A 102 1.83 -1.69 -13.17
N ARG A 103 2.97 -2.32 -13.45
CA ARG A 103 4.20 -1.62 -13.88
C ARG A 103 3.98 -0.82 -15.18
N ARG A 104 3.14 -1.29 -16.10
CA ARG A 104 2.79 -0.56 -17.32
C ARG A 104 1.97 0.69 -17.02
N VAL A 105 1.03 0.61 -16.10
CA VAL A 105 0.10 1.71 -15.78
C VAL A 105 0.74 2.73 -14.83
N PHE A 106 1.49 2.26 -13.80
CA PHE A 106 2.10 3.09 -12.76
C PHE A 106 3.62 3.25 -12.88
N SER A 107 4.25 2.71 -13.94
CA SER A 107 5.71 2.53 -14.08
C SER A 107 6.55 3.79 -14.10
N LEU A 108 5.93 4.94 -14.26
CA LEU A 108 6.65 6.22 -14.36
C LEU A 108 6.81 6.90 -12.98
N ARG A 109 6.34 6.27 -11.92
CA ARG A 109 6.52 6.82 -10.57
C ARG A 109 7.86 6.31 -10.04
N GLU A 110 8.68 7.24 -9.57
CA GLU A 110 9.99 6.92 -9.01
C GLU A 110 9.83 5.96 -7.82
N GLU A 111 10.73 4.98 -7.72
CA GLU A 111 10.75 4.01 -6.62
C GLU A 111 11.07 4.66 -5.27
N SER A 112 11.63 5.85 -5.28
CA SER A 112 11.76 6.74 -4.12
C SER A 112 11.58 8.19 -4.52
N SER A 113 11.02 9.01 -3.64
CA SER A 113 10.78 10.43 -3.86
C SER A 113 10.86 11.18 -2.53
N ILE A 114 11.13 12.49 -2.59
CA ILE A 114 11.21 13.34 -1.39
C ILE A 114 9.93 14.15 -1.27
N VAL A 115 9.31 14.10 -0.08
CA VAL A 115 8.18 14.94 0.30
C VAL A 115 8.48 15.57 1.67
N GLY A 116 8.69 16.89 1.68
CA GLY A 116 9.16 17.60 2.87
C GLY A 116 10.49 17.03 3.39
N ASP A 117 10.51 16.64 4.66
CA ASP A 117 11.72 16.10 5.32
C ASP A 117 11.84 14.57 5.22
N PHE A 118 11.02 13.95 4.36
CA PHE A 118 10.94 12.50 4.26
C PHE A 118 11.29 12.01 2.86
N ARG A 119 12.09 10.94 2.79
CA ARG A 119 12.26 10.11 1.61
C ARG A 119 11.31 8.93 1.68
N ILE A 120 10.46 8.81 0.67
CA ILE A 120 9.48 7.73 0.56
C ILE A 120 10.02 6.66 -0.37
N HIS A 121 10.10 5.42 0.11
CA HIS A 121 10.51 4.26 -0.67
C HIS A 121 9.33 3.32 -0.89
N CYS A 122 9.08 2.97 -2.16
CA CYS A 122 8.09 1.97 -2.55
C CYS A 122 8.78 0.63 -2.82
N PHE A 123 8.33 -0.45 -2.20
CA PHE A 123 8.83 -1.80 -2.39
C PHE A 123 7.76 -2.68 -3.05
N TYR A 124 8.19 -3.48 -4.02
CA TYR A 124 7.33 -4.25 -4.92
C TYR A 124 7.63 -5.73 -4.78
N ASP A 125 7.12 -6.33 -3.71
CA ASP A 125 7.34 -7.74 -3.39
C ASP A 125 6.20 -8.62 -3.91
N GLU A 126 6.50 -9.86 -4.19
CA GLU A 126 5.55 -10.88 -4.62
C GLU A 126 5.44 -11.99 -3.57
N GLU A 127 4.33 -12.72 -3.57
CA GLU A 127 4.19 -13.92 -2.76
C GLU A 127 5.06 -15.04 -3.34
N GLY A 128 5.74 -15.75 -2.45
CA GLY A 128 6.46 -16.95 -2.76
C GLY A 128 5.57 -18.19 -2.69
N ARG A 129 6.18 -19.34 -2.41
CA ARG A 129 5.45 -20.60 -2.25
C ARG A 129 4.48 -20.53 -1.07
N ASN A 130 3.31 -21.16 -1.24
CA ASN A 130 2.25 -21.19 -0.23
C ASN A 130 1.75 -19.78 0.18
N ASN A 131 1.73 -18.87 -0.77
CA ASN A 131 1.31 -17.47 -0.56
C ASN A 131 2.08 -16.74 0.56
N THR A 132 3.31 -17.18 0.83
CA THR A 132 4.12 -16.57 1.90
C THR A 132 4.93 -15.42 1.32
N PRO A 133 4.72 -14.17 1.77
CA PRO A 133 5.51 -13.04 1.29
C PRO A 133 6.94 -13.11 1.82
N GLU A 134 7.89 -12.84 0.94
CA GLU A 134 9.30 -12.74 1.31
C GLU A 134 9.97 -11.67 0.43
N ARG A 135 10.68 -10.73 1.05
CA ARG A 135 11.48 -9.78 0.28
C ARG A 135 12.79 -10.40 -0.13
N VAL A 136 12.99 -10.59 -1.43
CA VAL A 136 14.15 -11.29 -2.00
C VAL A 136 14.70 -10.55 -3.23
N GLY A 137 15.86 -11.00 -3.73
CA GLY A 137 16.46 -10.49 -4.97
C GLY A 137 16.66 -8.98 -4.98
N GLY A 138 16.32 -8.33 -6.08
CA GLY A 138 16.52 -6.90 -6.27
C GLY A 138 15.78 -6.02 -5.26
N GLU A 139 14.58 -6.42 -4.80
CA GLU A 139 13.86 -5.67 -3.77
C GLU A 139 14.55 -5.74 -2.40
N LEU A 140 15.18 -6.87 -2.07
CA LEU A 140 16.00 -6.98 -0.86
C LEU A 140 17.27 -6.12 -0.94
N GLU A 141 17.93 -6.11 -2.09
CA GLU A 141 19.10 -5.27 -2.33
C GLU A 141 18.74 -3.78 -2.20
N ARG A 142 17.68 -3.34 -2.88
CA ARG A 142 17.16 -1.97 -2.77
C ARG A 142 16.80 -1.59 -1.33
N PHE A 143 16.22 -2.52 -0.59
CA PHE A 143 15.87 -2.28 0.82
C PHE A 143 17.13 -2.05 1.67
N PHE A 144 18.19 -2.84 1.49
CA PHE A 144 19.44 -2.63 2.20
C PHE A 144 20.15 -1.33 1.79
N GLU A 145 20.13 -0.99 0.51
CA GLU A 145 20.64 0.29 0.01
C GLU A 145 19.87 1.46 0.62
N ALA A 146 18.53 1.41 0.63
CA ALA A 146 17.70 2.43 1.24
C ALA A 146 18.00 2.59 2.73
N THR A 147 17.98 1.49 3.50
CA THR A 147 18.20 1.54 4.96
C THR A 147 19.58 2.02 5.35
N SER A 148 20.61 1.75 4.53
CA SER A 148 22.00 2.18 4.78
C SER A 148 22.31 3.58 4.22
N ASN A 149 21.37 4.22 3.53
CA ASN A 149 21.57 5.55 2.97
C ASN A 149 21.82 6.58 4.10
N SER A 150 22.90 7.36 3.93
CA SER A 150 23.35 8.35 4.92
C SER A 150 22.87 9.78 4.62
N ASP A 151 21.94 9.96 3.68
CA ASP A 151 21.37 11.29 3.41
C ASP A 151 20.65 11.88 4.63
N GLU A 152 20.23 13.14 4.55
CA GLU A 152 19.65 13.88 5.67
C GLU A 152 18.17 13.54 5.95
N TYR A 153 17.51 12.81 5.03
CA TYR A 153 16.06 12.58 5.13
C TYR A 153 15.72 11.41 6.05
N SER A 154 14.65 11.56 6.82
CA SER A 154 13.96 10.44 7.45
C SER A 154 13.24 9.63 6.38
N GLN A 155 13.07 8.33 6.61
CA GLN A 155 12.51 7.44 5.59
C GLN A 155 11.11 6.95 5.97
N ILE A 156 10.25 6.86 4.94
CA ILE A 156 8.96 6.17 5.00
C ILE A 156 9.02 5.01 4.00
N HIS A 157 8.80 3.80 4.48
CA HIS A 157 8.78 2.59 3.67
C HIS A 157 7.33 2.18 3.39
N ILE A 158 7.03 1.92 2.11
CA ILE A 158 5.71 1.53 1.64
C ILE A 158 5.82 0.17 0.98
N GLN A 159 5.03 -0.79 1.42
CA GLN A 159 4.93 -2.14 0.88
C GLN A 159 3.52 -2.68 1.06
N HIS A 160 3.18 -3.77 0.36
CA HIS A 160 1.88 -4.40 0.53
C HIS A 160 1.82 -5.25 1.79
N TYR A 161 2.78 -6.15 1.98
CA TYR A 161 2.81 -7.11 3.10
C TYR A 161 3.34 -6.50 4.40
N LEU A 162 3.04 -7.15 5.52
CA LEU A 162 3.39 -6.65 6.85
C LEU A 162 4.85 -6.92 7.21
N LEU A 163 5.49 -5.90 7.82
CA LEU A 163 6.72 -6.11 8.58
C LEU A 163 6.38 -6.41 10.06
N TYR A 164 5.46 -5.65 10.66
CA TYR A 164 5.04 -5.76 12.06
C TYR A 164 3.64 -5.15 12.24
N PRO A 165 2.78 -5.67 13.17
CA PRO A 165 2.99 -6.90 13.95
C PRO A 165 2.87 -8.17 13.09
N GLU A 166 3.34 -9.30 13.63
CA GLU A 166 3.18 -10.60 12.95
C GLU A 166 1.70 -11.00 12.92
N LYS A 167 1.21 -11.38 11.74
CA LYS A 167 -0.16 -11.81 11.46
C LYS A 167 -0.12 -12.98 10.48
N ASN A 168 -0.04 -14.19 11.00
CA ASN A 168 0.09 -15.41 10.19
C ASN A 168 -0.94 -16.48 10.53
N ASP A 169 -1.89 -16.17 11.42
CA ASP A 169 -2.97 -17.11 11.78
C ASP A 169 -3.94 -17.28 10.60
N GLY A 170 -4.00 -18.50 10.06
CA GLY A 170 -4.88 -18.88 8.95
C GLY A 170 -4.38 -18.49 7.56
N TYR A 171 -3.65 -17.38 7.41
CA TYR A 171 -3.02 -16.93 6.16
C TYR A 171 -1.75 -16.12 6.45
N PRO A 172 -0.66 -16.31 5.68
CA PRO A 172 0.60 -15.62 5.94
C PRO A 172 0.57 -14.16 5.43
N HIS A 173 0.30 -13.21 6.31
CA HIS A 173 0.29 -11.79 5.95
C HIS A 173 1.65 -11.10 6.15
N THR A 174 2.51 -11.67 7.00
CA THR A 174 3.79 -11.05 7.40
C THR A 174 4.94 -11.65 6.62
N TYR A 175 5.89 -10.82 6.19
CA TYR A 175 7.10 -11.31 5.54
C TYR A 175 7.80 -12.40 6.35
N LEU A 176 8.15 -13.49 5.68
CA LEU A 176 8.91 -14.60 6.27
C LEU A 176 10.23 -14.12 6.91
N ASN A 177 10.87 -13.14 6.27
CA ASN A 177 12.12 -12.55 6.73
C ASN A 177 11.94 -11.20 7.48
N SER A 178 10.74 -10.91 8.00
CA SER A 178 10.40 -9.66 8.69
C SER A 178 11.38 -9.28 9.80
N THR A 179 11.79 -10.24 10.64
CA THR A 179 12.74 -10.00 11.74
C THR A 179 14.07 -9.44 11.25
N SER A 180 14.62 -9.96 10.15
CA SER A 180 15.88 -9.49 9.58
C SER A 180 15.72 -8.12 8.91
N LEU A 181 14.58 -7.88 8.24
CA LEU A 181 14.26 -6.59 7.63
C LEU A 181 14.12 -5.50 8.70
N ILE A 182 13.36 -5.75 9.77
CA ILE A 182 13.21 -4.80 10.89
C ILE A 182 14.56 -4.50 11.54
N LYS A 183 15.38 -5.52 11.80
CA LYS A 183 16.72 -5.34 12.36
C LYS A 183 17.59 -4.45 11.47
N SER A 184 17.56 -4.64 10.15
CA SER A 184 18.29 -3.78 9.23
C SER A 184 17.76 -2.35 9.25
N ALA A 185 16.43 -2.17 9.13
CA ALA A 185 15.80 -0.86 9.12
C ALA A 185 16.08 -0.06 10.41
N SER A 186 16.10 -0.73 11.56
CA SER A 186 16.37 -0.10 12.86
C SER A 186 17.85 0.25 13.08
N SER A 187 18.77 -0.47 12.43
CA SER A 187 20.21 -0.33 12.68
C SER A 187 20.79 1.06 12.36
N PHE A 188 20.21 1.74 11.38
CA PHE A 188 20.67 3.07 10.93
C PHE A 188 19.80 4.21 11.45
N GLY A 189 18.64 3.91 12.09
CA GLY A 189 17.75 4.91 12.67
C GLY A 189 17.12 5.88 11.68
N LYS A 190 17.11 5.57 10.37
CA LYS A 190 16.57 6.42 9.33
C LYS A 190 15.09 6.15 9.05
N VAL A 191 14.67 4.90 9.18
CA VAL A 191 13.27 4.51 8.91
C VAL A 191 12.39 4.94 10.07
N THR A 192 11.51 5.89 9.80
CA THR A 192 10.58 6.43 10.80
C THR A 192 9.24 5.71 10.78
N LEU A 193 8.74 5.36 9.58
CA LEU A 193 7.40 4.80 9.40
C LEU A 193 7.43 3.73 8.29
N ALA A 194 6.77 2.61 8.55
CA ALA A 194 6.51 1.57 7.55
C ALA A 194 4.99 1.34 7.43
N LEU A 195 4.47 1.43 6.22
CA LEU A 195 3.05 1.34 5.89
C LEU A 195 2.76 0.12 5.04
N SER A 196 1.73 -0.63 5.40
CA SER A 196 1.31 -1.87 4.71
C SER A 196 -0.20 -1.92 4.53
N GLY A 197 -0.67 -2.82 3.65
CA GLY A 197 -2.05 -3.25 3.47
C GLY A 197 -2.22 -4.73 3.80
N HIS A 198 -2.87 -5.48 2.91
CA HIS A 198 -2.97 -6.93 2.90
C HIS A 198 -3.75 -7.58 4.05
N PHE A 199 -3.58 -7.14 5.27
CA PHE A 199 -4.34 -7.61 6.42
C PHE A 199 -5.60 -6.77 6.59
N HIS A 200 -6.72 -7.24 6.05
CA HIS A 200 -7.98 -6.49 5.90
C HIS A 200 -8.53 -5.85 7.18
N PRO A 201 -8.41 -6.48 8.38
CA PRO A 201 -8.79 -5.79 9.62
C PRO A 201 -7.94 -4.55 9.91
N GLY A 202 -6.74 -4.45 9.30
CA GLY A 202 -5.77 -3.42 9.59
C GLY A 202 -5.16 -3.52 10.99
N GLU A 203 -4.09 -2.75 11.21
CA GLU A 203 -3.48 -2.59 12.53
C GLU A 203 -3.22 -1.13 12.84
N ASN A 204 -3.43 -0.77 14.08
CA ASN A 204 -3.17 0.59 14.54
C ASN A 204 -1.67 0.89 14.48
N LEU A 205 -1.35 2.19 14.48
CA LEU A 205 0.03 2.64 14.58
C LEU A 205 0.67 2.12 15.86
N VAL A 206 1.74 1.37 15.73
CA VAL A 206 2.51 0.79 16.83
C VAL A 206 4.00 1.07 16.62
N GLN A 207 4.73 1.34 17.71
CA GLN A 207 6.18 1.54 17.66
C GLN A 207 6.91 0.28 18.12
N TYR A 208 7.85 -0.17 17.30
CA TYR A 208 8.73 -1.30 17.63
C TYR A 208 10.15 -1.04 17.10
N GLN A 209 11.15 -1.27 17.90
CA GLN A 209 12.57 -1.02 17.58
C GLN A 209 12.86 0.38 16.99
N GLY A 210 12.16 1.41 17.48
CA GLY A 210 12.34 2.79 17.03
C GLY A 210 11.57 3.16 15.77
N ILE A 211 10.92 2.22 15.09
CA ILE A 211 10.15 2.41 13.87
C ILE A 211 8.66 2.35 14.20
N TYR A 212 7.87 3.22 13.58
CA TYR A 212 6.41 3.13 13.58
C TYR A 212 5.93 2.22 12.45
N PHE A 213 4.99 1.33 12.76
CA PHE A 213 4.34 0.43 11.80
C PHE A 213 2.84 0.65 11.82
N ALA A 214 2.20 0.66 10.66
CA ALA A 214 0.75 0.71 10.55
C ALA A 214 0.28 -0.08 9.33
N VAL A 215 -0.87 -0.74 9.47
CA VAL A 215 -1.52 -1.49 8.41
C VAL A 215 -2.88 -0.87 8.13
N ALA A 216 -3.10 -0.37 6.91
CA ALA A 216 -4.41 0.13 6.54
C ALA A 216 -5.43 -1.01 6.52
N PRO A 217 -6.64 -0.81 7.06
CA PRO A 217 -7.72 -1.76 6.84
C PRO A 217 -8.20 -1.70 5.38
N ALA A 218 -8.82 -2.79 4.90
CA ALA A 218 -9.27 -2.88 3.53
C ALA A 218 -10.37 -1.84 3.22
N PHE A 219 -10.08 -0.97 2.26
CA PHE A 219 -11.01 0.09 1.86
C PHE A 219 -12.23 -0.47 1.11
N CYS A 220 -12.10 -1.61 0.44
CA CYS A 220 -13.22 -2.25 -0.26
C CYS A 220 -14.33 -2.75 0.66
N GLU A 221 -14.11 -2.81 1.98
CA GLU A 221 -15.08 -3.30 2.96
C GLU A 221 -15.72 -2.14 3.73
N PRO A 222 -17.07 -2.12 3.86
CA PRO A 222 -17.72 -1.11 4.70
C PRO A 222 -17.21 -1.13 6.14
N PRO A 223 -16.99 0.01 6.76
CA PRO A 223 -17.39 1.36 6.37
C PRO A 223 -16.39 2.13 5.46
N HIS A 224 -15.60 1.44 4.65
CA HIS A 224 -14.60 2.00 3.74
C HIS A 224 -13.55 2.85 4.47
N PRO A 225 -12.77 2.22 5.36
CA PRO A 225 -11.83 2.91 6.24
C PRO A 225 -10.56 3.35 5.53
N PHE A 226 -10.02 4.50 5.95
CA PHE A 226 -8.69 4.97 5.56
C PHE A 226 -8.10 5.85 6.67
N ARG A 227 -6.84 6.24 6.55
CA ARG A 227 -6.13 6.91 7.64
C ARG A 227 -5.37 8.14 7.17
N ILE A 228 -5.14 9.07 8.10
CA ILE A 228 -4.19 10.17 7.93
C ILE A 228 -3.22 10.14 9.10
N TYR A 229 -1.92 10.26 8.79
CA TYR A 229 -0.84 10.37 9.77
C TYR A 229 -0.30 11.80 9.76
N ASP A 230 -0.22 12.44 10.92
CA ASP A 230 0.47 13.71 11.12
C ASP A 230 1.87 13.45 11.64
N LEU A 231 2.87 13.67 10.78
CA LEU A 231 4.30 13.50 11.05
C LEU A 231 5.00 14.83 11.40
N SER A 232 4.26 15.92 11.60
CA SER A 232 4.84 17.22 11.96
C SER A 232 5.30 17.30 13.43
N ARG A 233 4.97 16.30 14.23
CA ARG A 233 5.24 16.22 15.65
C ARG A 233 6.20 15.06 15.97
N PRO A 234 6.92 15.10 17.13
CA PRO A 234 7.79 14.01 17.55
C PRO A 234 7.07 12.66 17.69
N ILE A 235 5.77 12.68 18.00
CA ILE A 235 4.91 11.50 18.09
C ILE A 235 3.90 11.58 16.95
N ILE A 236 3.90 10.58 16.07
CA ILE A 236 2.96 10.48 14.96
C ILE A 236 1.55 10.37 15.50
N GLN A 237 0.66 11.24 15.02
CA GLN A 237 -0.76 11.17 15.33
C GLN A 237 -1.52 10.53 14.17
N THR A 238 -2.50 9.67 14.50
CA THR A 238 -3.33 8.99 13.51
C THR A 238 -4.77 9.47 13.61
N GLN A 239 -5.34 9.83 12.46
CA GLN A 239 -6.77 10.07 12.30
C GLN A 239 -7.38 8.90 11.50
N HIS A 240 -8.39 8.25 12.08
CA HIS A 240 -9.16 7.19 11.44
C HIS A 240 -10.38 7.79 10.77
N LEU A 241 -10.57 7.53 9.50
CA LEU A 241 -11.67 8.02 8.69
C LEU A 241 -12.45 6.86 8.09
N ASN A 242 -13.74 7.06 7.90
CA ASN A 242 -14.64 6.13 7.25
C ASN A 242 -15.54 6.89 6.27
N LEU A 243 -15.95 6.21 5.19
CA LEU A 243 -17.02 6.70 4.35
C LEU A 243 -18.33 6.05 4.84
N SER A 244 -19.22 6.84 5.33
CA SER A 244 -20.57 6.39 5.71
C SER A 244 -21.46 6.24 4.47
#